data_7e84bf78ac567f237430b85d3a4dc271
#
_entry.id   7e84bf78ac567f237430b85d3a4dc271
#
_cell.length_a   1.000
_cell.length_b   1.000
_cell.length_c   1.000
_cell.angle_alpha   90.00
_cell.angle_beta   90.00
_cell.angle_gamma   90.00
#
_symmetry.space_group_name_H-M   'P 1'
#
loop_
_entity.id
_entity.type
_entity.pdbx_description
1 polymer ?
#
loop_
_entity_poly.entity_id
_entity_poly.type
_entity_poly.pdbx_seq_one_letter_code
_entity_poly.pdbx_strand_id
1 'polypeptide(L)'
;MFEVKIYIETSLKGPLRTGEGEGWYAAVVEYRKKDGEIETREDFVRAEKTTYHKSVLCAFLKSLKRLNKECVLEVHTDSTFLNNNCKNGNLEMWKTNGWKTIKGENVAHKELWQQISAELDKHKVEFVWERRNEYSK
;
A
#
# COMPACT_ATOMS: atom_id res chain seq x y z
N MET A 1 -21.25 -4.72 -2.49
CA MET A 1 -19.84 -4.32 -2.50
C MET A 1 -19.04 -5.31 -1.65
N PHE A 2 -17.90 -5.76 -2.13
CA PHE A 2 -17.08 -6.72 -1.40
C PHE A 2 -16.28 -6.05 -0.30
N GLU A 3 -16.19 -6.72 0.86
CA GLU A 3 -15.34 -6.28 1.95
C GLU A 3 -13.99 -6.99 1.85
N VAL A 4 -12.91 -6.22 1.84
CA VAL A 4 -11.55 -6.73 1.68
C VAL A 4 -10.64 -6.05 2.67
N LYS A 5 -9.79 -6.84 3.34
CA LYS A 5 -8.73 -6.31 4.19
C LYS A 5 -7.38 -6.60 3.53
N ILE A 6 -6.50 -5.63 3.58
CA ILE A 6 -5.14 -5.75 3.04
C ILE A 6 -4.16 -5.54 4.17
N TYR A 7 -3.21 -6.47 4.34
CA TYR A 7 -2.16 -6.41 5.35
C TYR A 7 -0.81 -6.35 4.67
N ILE A 8 -0.01 -5.36 5.02
CA ILE A 8 1.29 -5.12 4.37
C ILE A 8 2.43 -5.29 5.38
N GLU A 9 3.46 -6.04 4.98
CA GLU A 9 4.66 -6.28 5.75
C GLU A 9 5.91 -6.09 4.88
N THR A 10 6.96 -5.54 5.46
CA THR A 10 8.25 -5.40 4.77
C THR A 10 9.39 -5.74 5.73
N SER A 11 10.51 -6.24 5.19
CA SER A 11 11.70 -6.51 5.99
C SER A 11 12.49 -5.25 6.29
N LEU A 12 12.46 -4.27 5.40
CA LEU A 12 13.12 -2.99 5.62
C LEU A 12 12.19 -2.11 6.44
N LYS A 13 12.67 -1.62 7.56
CA LYS A 13 11.86 -0.85 8.50
C LYS A 13 12.43 0.55 8.69
N GLY A 14 11.52 1.50 8.64
CA GLY A 14 11.76 2.84 9.09
C GLY A 14 12.59 3.74 8.19
N PRO A 15 12.54 5.03 8.48
CA PRO A 15 13.23 6.05 7.69
C PRO A 15 14.73 6.13 7.97
N LEU A 16 15.21 5.42 8.97
CA LEU A 16 16.63 5.46 9.35
C LEU A 16 17.53 4.73 8.36
N ARG A 17 16.94 3.87 7.55
CA ARG A 17 17.69 3.13 6.55
C ARG A 17 17.65 3.89 5.23
N THR A 18 18.78 4.44 4.85
CA THR A 18 18.92 5.19 3.60
C THR A 18 19.54 4.31 2.52
N GLY A 19 19.18 4.57 1.26
CA GLY A 19 19.70 3.84 0.13
C GLY A 19 19.00 2.50 -0.10
N GLU A 20 19.38 1.87 -1.18
CA GLU A 20 18.82 0.60 -1.60
C GLU A 20 19.51 -0.57 -0.91
N GLY A 21 18.75 -1.62 -0.66
CA GLY A 21 19.28 -2.84 -0.08
C GLY A 21 18.43 -4.03 -0.44
N GLU A 22 18.91 -5.21 -0.11
CA GLU A 22 18.16 -6.43 -0.28
C GLU A 22 17.06 -6.49 0.79
N GLY A 23 15.88 -6.88 0.36
CA GLY A 23 14.76 -7.02 1.28
C GLY A 23 13.63 -7.82 0.68
N TRP A 24 12.59 -8.04 1.49
CA TRP A 24 11.36 -8.65 1.00
C TRP A 24 10.17 -7.78 1.38
N TYR A 25 9.11 -7.97 0.64
CA TYR A 25 7.82 -7.39 1.00
C TYR A 25 6.73 -8.44 0.79
N ALA A 26 5.67 -8.32 1.57
CA ALA A 26 4.56 -9.26 1.51
C ALA A 26 3.25 -8.54 1.73
N ALA A 27 2.21 -9.08 1.15
CA ALA A 27 0.85 -8.59 1.37
C ALA A 27 -0.09 -9.77 1.48
N VAL A 28 -1.03 -9.66 2.41
CA VAL A 28 -2.13 -10.62 2.53
C VAL A 28 -3.41 -9.88 2.19
N VAL A 29 -4.16 -10.44 1.25
CA VAL A 29 -5.48 -9.91 0.88
C VAL A 29 -6.52 -10.87 1.41
N GLU A 30 -7.39 -10.37 2.28
CA GLU A 30 -8.41 -11.15 2.95
C GLU A 30 -9.78 -10.76 2.41
N TYR A 31 -10.46 -11.72 1.78
CA TYR A 31 -11.79 -11.51 1.20
C TYR A 31 -12.85 -12.09 2.13
N ARG A 32 -13.88 -11.31 2.43
CA ARG A 32 -15.03 -11.81 3.14
C ARG A 32 -16.12 -12.16 2.12
N LYS A 33 -16.47 -13.42 2.05
CA LYS A 33 -17.53 -13.90 1.16
C LYS A 33 -18.90 -13.64 1.77
N LYS A 34 -19.96 -13.74 0.95
CA LYS A 34 -21.34 -13.51 1.36
C LYS A 34 -21.79 -14.44 2.49
N ASP A 35 -21.27 -15.66 2.52
CA ASP A 35 -21.59 -16.66 3.54
C ASP A 35 -20.79 -16.48 4.83
N GLY A 36 -19.94 -15.47 4.91
CA GLY A 36 -19.11 -15.20 6.07
C GLY A 36 -17.76 -15.88 6.04
N GLU A 37 -17.50 -16.74 5.07
CA GLU A 37 -16.20 -17.37 4.92
C GLU A 37 -15.15 -16.35 4.53
N ILE A 38 -13.92 -16.55 5.03
CA ILE A 38 -12.79 -15.72 4.72
C ILE A 38 -11.84 -16.49 3.83
N GLU A 39 -11.45 -15.87 2.71
CA GLU A 39 -10.50 -16.42 1.78
C GLU A 39 -9.32 -15.46 1.68
N THR A 40 -8.09 -15.99 1.68
CA THR A 40 -6.89 -15.17 1.64
C THR A 40 -6.04 -15.46 0.41
N ARG A 41 -5.31 -14.44 -0.01
CA ARG A 41 -4.28 -14.53 -1.03
C ARG A 41 -3.04 -13.82 -0.54
N GLU A 42 -1.89 -14.42 -0.76
CA GLU A 42 -0.61 -13.86 -0.33
C GLU A 42 0.29 -13.58 -1.50
N ASP A 43 1.02 -12.48 -1.38
CA ASP A 43 2.13 -12.16 -2.26
C ASP A 43 3.37 -12.00 -1.40
N PHE A 44 4.46 -12.63 -1.80
CA PHE A 44 5.75 -12.51 -1.14
C PHE A 44 6.80 -12.29 -2.23
N VAL A 45 7.55 -11.21 -2.12
CA VAL A 45 8.56 -10.86 -3.13
C VAL A 45 9.88 -10.52 -2.46
N ARG A 46 10.95 -11.11 -2.95
CA ARG A 46 12.32 -10.71 -2.59
C ARG A 46 12.84 -9.78 -3.67
N ALA A 47 13.46 -8.70 -3.25
CA ALA A 47 14.03 -7.72 -4.15
C ALA A 47 15.50 -7.51 -3.82
N GLU A 48 16.37 -7.56 -4.83
CA GLU A 48 17.81 -7.35 -4.63
C GLU A 48 18.15 -5.91 -4.33
N LYS A 49 17.40 -4.97 -4.94
CA LYS A 49 17.57 -3.54 -4.72
C LYS A 49 16.24 -2.91 -4.46
N THR A 50 16.00 -2.49 -3.23
CA THR A 50 14.77 -1.84 -2.86
C THR A 50 15.00 -0.92 -1.68
N THR A 51 14.05 -0.04 -1.43
CA THR A 51 14.02 0.81 -0.24
C THR A 51 12.78 0.47 0.56
N TYR A 52 12.72 0.96 1.80
CA TYR A 52 11.54 0.81 2.64
C TYR A 52 10.28 1.33 1.92
N HIS A 53 10.33 2.58 1.45
CA HIS A 53 9.16 3.19 0.80
C HIS A 53 8.75 2.46 -0.47
N LYS A 54 9.72 2.09 -1.30
CA LYS A 54 9.43 1.36 -2.54
C LYS A 54 8.80 0.01 -2.25
N SER A 55 9.30 -0.71 -1.24
CA SER A 55 8.77 -2.01 -0.83
C SER A 55 7.31 -1.90 -0.40
N VAL A 56 6.99 -0.90 0.43
CA VAL A 56 5.62 -0.67 0.89
C VAL A 56 4.69 -0.39 -0.29
N LEU A 57 5.10 0.48 -1.20
CA LEU A 57 4.29 0.84 -2.36
C LEU A 57 4.09 -0.34 -3.31
N CYS A 58 5.13 -1.13 -3.54
CA CYS A 58 5.02 -2.32 -4.40
C CYS A 58 4.08 -3.37 -3.79
N ALA A 59 4.18 -3.60 -2.49
CA ALA A 59 3.29 -4.54 -1.81
C ALA A 59 1.84 -4.09 -1.91
N PHE A 60 1.59 -2.82 -1.68
CA PHE A 60 0.25 -2.25 -1.74
C PHE A 60 -0.33 -2.33 -3.16
N LEU A 61 0.44 -1.89 -4.15
CA LEU A 61 -0.01 -1.92 -5.54
C LEU A 61 -0.32 -3.34 -6.00
N LYS A 62 0.53 -4.29 -5.63
CA LYS A 62 0.33 -5.70 -5.98
C LYS A 62 -0.99 -6.22 -5.41
N SER A 63 -1.30 -5.86 -4.16
CA SER A 63 -2.57 -6.20 -3.52
C SER A 63 -3.76 -5.62 -4.26
N LEU A 64 -3.67 -4.33 -4.60
CA LEU A 64 -4.75 -3.62 -5.29
C LEU A 64 -5.03 -4.23 -6.66
N LYS A 65 -4.00 -4.67 -7.35
CA LYS A 65 -4.15 -5.27 -8.69
C LYS A 65 -4.83 -6.65 -8.68
N ARG A 66 -4.93 -7.29 -7.52
CA ARG A 66 -5.70 -8.53 -7.39
C ARG A 66 -7.21 -8.29 -7.42
N LEU A 67 -7.64 -7.05 -7.17
CA LEU A 67 -9.05 -6.72 -7.05
C LEU A 67 -9.62 -6.40 -8.43
N ASN A 68 -10.64 -7.15 -8.83
CA ASN A 68 -11.27 -6.97 -10.15
C ASN A 68 -12.69 -6.41 -10.07
N LYS A 69 -13.13 -6.03 -8.86
CA LYS A 69 -14.45 -5.45 -8.61
C LYS A 69 -14.33 -4.35 -7.59
N GLU A 70 -15.32 -3.46 -7.53
CA GLU A 70 -15.36 -2.42 -6.52
C GLU A 70 -15.48 -3.03 -5.13
N CYS A 71 -14.62 -2.59 -4.22
CA CYS A 71 -14.53 -3.12 -2.87
C CYS A 71 -14.56 -2.01 -1.83
N VAL A 72 -14.95 -2.38 -0.61
CA VAL A 72 -14.68 -1.58 0.58
C VAL A 72 -13.40 -2.14 1.17
N LEU A 73 -12.35 -1.35 1.16
CA LEU A 73 -11.00 -1.76 1.57
C LEU A 73 -10.66 -1.23 2.95
N GLU A 74 -10.09 -2.11 3.76
CA GLU A 74 -9.46 -1.73 5.02
C GLU A 74 -7.99 -2.12 4.90
N VAL A 75 -7.11 -1.13 4.89
CA VAL A 75 -5.67 -1.34 4.68
C VAL A 75 -4.94 -1.24 6.01
N HIS A 76 -4.32 -2.33 6.42
CA HIS A 76 -3.56 -2.45 7.66
C HIS A 76 -2.08 -2.34 7.37
N THR A 77 -1.42 -1.36 7.98
CA THR A 77 -0.01 -1.11 7.75
C THR A 77 0.65 -0.51 9.00
N ASP A 78 1.92 -0.83 9.20
CA ASP A 78 2.76 -0.15 10.19
C ASP A 78 3.54 1.02 9.58
N SER A 79 3.32 1.28 8.29
CA SER A 79 4.00 2.35 7.58
C SER A 79 3.29 3.69 7.81
N THR A 80 3.91 4.57 8.58
CA THR A 80 3.42 5.94 8.72
C THR A 80 3.49 6.68 7.39
N PHE A 81 4.48 6.35 6.56
CA PHE A 81 4.63 6.90 5.21
C PHE A 81 3.38 6.62 4.36
N LEU A 82 2.97 5.37 4.26
CA LEU A 82 1.79 5.01 3.47
C LEU A 82 0.52 5.58 4.09
N ASN A 83 0.34 5.36 5.38
CA ASN A 83 -0.86 5.77 6.10
C ASN A 83 -1.07 7.28 6.00
N ASN A 84 -0.03 8.07 6.28
CA ASN A 84 -0.15 9.53 6.29
C ASN A 84 -0.38 10.10 4.90
N ASN A 85 0.35 9.62 3.89
CA ASN A 85 0.21 10.16 2.54
C ASN A 85 -1.18 9.89 1.94
N CYS A 86 -1.82 8.82 2.35
CA CYS A 86 -3.17 8.51 1.88
C CYS A 86 -4.25 9.21 2.68
N LYS A 87 -4.03 9.44 3.99
CA LYS A 87 -5.06 10.03 4.87
C LYS A 87 -5.08 11.56 4.86
N ASN A 88 -3.93 12.20 4.70
CA ASN A 88 -3.84 13.66 4.86
C ASN A 88 -4.09 14.46 3.57
N GLY A 89 -4.50 13.79 2.51
CA GLY A 89 -4.82 14.47 1.26
C GLY A 89 -3.64 14.70 0.32
N ASN A 90 -2.47 14.19 0.64
CA ASN A 90 -1.30 14.36 -0.22
C ASN A 90 -1.52 13.80 -1.63
N LEU A 91 -2.16 12.64 -1.76
CA LEU A 91 -2.45 12.05 -3.07
C LEU A 91 -3.29 12.99 -3.93
N GLU A 92 -4.33 13.57 -3.36
CA GLU A 92 -5.20 14.49 -4.09
C GLU A 92 -4.45 15.77 -4.48
N MET A 93 -3.61 16.29 -3.59
CA MET A 93 -2.78 17.44 -3.88
C MET A 93 -1.81 17.15 -5.03
N TRP A 94 -1.16 16.01 -5.02
CA TRP A 94 -0.24 15.61 -6.08
C TRP A 94 -0.95 15.47 -7.43
N LYS A 95 -2.15 14.87 -7.43
CA LYS A 95 -2.95 14.73 -8.65
C LYS A 95 -3.29 16.08 -9.27
N THR A 96 -3.71 17.04 -8.45
CA THR A 96 -4.07 18.37 -8.93
C THR A 96 -2.85 19.19 -9.31
N ASN A 97 -1.68 18.88 -8.75
CA ASN A 97 -0.43 19.63 -8.97
C ASN A 97 0.49 18.96 -10.00
N GLY A 98 -0.04 18.08 -10.84
CA GLY A 98 0.74 17.44 -11.89
C GLY A 98 1.81 16.47 -11.37
N TRP A 99 1.58 15.89 -10.22
CA TRP A 99 2.51 14.94 -9.55
C TRP A 99 3.84 15.59 -9.18
N LYS A 100 3.75 16.84 -8.75
CA LYS A 100 4.91 17.60 -8.28
C LYS A 100 4.71 18.03 -6.84
N THR A 101 5.81 18.13 -6.12
CA THR A 101 5.81 18.67 -4.76
C THR A 101 5.59 20.18 -4.80
N ILE A 102 5.40 20.78 -3.63
CA ILE A 102 5.28 22.23 -3.51
C ILE A 102 6.51 22.94 -4.08
N LYS A 103 7.67 22.32 -3.98
CA LYS A 103 8.93 22.88 -4.51
C LYS A 103 9.09 22.70 -6.02
N GLY A 104 8.13 22.06 -6.68
CA GLY A 104 8.16 21.85 -8.12
C GLY A 104 8.96 20.63 -8.58
N GLU A 105 9.40 19.79 -7.66
CA GLU A 105 10.10 18.56 -7.98
C GLU A 105 9.11 17.41 -8.18
N ASN A 106 9.50 16.41 -8.97
CA ASN A 106 8.66 15.22 -9.12
C ASN A 106 8.48 14.52 -7.78
N VAL A 107 7.26 14.03 -7.52
CA VAL A 107 6.98 13.21 -6.33
C VAL A 107 7.83 11.94 -6.40
N ALA A 108 8.50 11.60 -5.30
CA ALA A 108 9.28 10.37 -5.23
C ALA A 108 8.37 9.16 -5.48
N HIS A 109 8.84 8.20 -6.27
CA HIS A 109 8.07 7.03 -6.69
C HIS A 109 6.78 7.39 -7.43
N LYS A 110 6.85 8.44 -8.22
CA LYS A 110 5.71 9.00 -8.95
C LYS A 110 4.90 7.93 -9.70
N GLU A 111 5.56 7.07 -10.47
CA GLU A 111 4.85 6.05 -11.26
C GLU A 111 4.07 5.07 -10.38
N LEU A 112 4.64 4.69 -9.25
CA LEU A 112 3.95 3.79 -8.31
C LEU A 112 2.74 4.49 -7.70
N TRP A 113 2.92 5.75 -7.26
CA TRP A 113 1.82 6.51 -6.69
C TRP A 113 0.69 6.76 -7.69
N GLN A 114 1.04 7.00 -8.96
CA GLN A 114 0.03 7.19 -10.03
C GLN A 114 -0.80 5.93 -10.22
N GLN A 115 -0.17 4.77 -10.24
CA GLN A 115 -0.88 3.50 -10.38
C GLN A 115 -1.73 3.20 -9.14
N ILE A 116 -1.19 3.44 -7.96
CA ILE A 116 -1.92 3.25 -6.70
C ILE A 116 -3.15 4.15 -6.67
N SER A 117 -2.99 5.41 -7.01
CA SER A 117 -4.10 6.38 -7.03
C SER A 117 -5.21 5.93 -7.96
N ALA A 118 -4.86 5.47 -9.16
CA ALA A 118 -5.84 4.99 -10.12
C ALA A 118 -6.62 3.78 -9.58
N GLU A 119 -5.93 2.87 -8.89
CA GLU A 119 -6.59 1.71 -8.30
C GLU A 119 -7.48 2.10 -7.12
N LEU A 120 -7.01 3.03 -6.26
CA LEU A 120 -7.80 3.47 -5.11
C LEU A 120 -9.10 4.15 -5.50
N ASP A 121 -9.10 4.87 -6.63
CA ASP A 121 -10.30 5.54 -7.13
C ASP A 121 -11.45 4.58 -7.44
N LYS A 122 -11.15 3.30 -7.63
CA LYS A 122 -12.15 2.26 -7.92
C LYS A 122 -12.85 1.73 -6.66
N HIS A 123 -12.37 2.11 -5.47
CA HIS A 123 -12.82 1.51 -4.22
C HIS A 123 -13.12 2.57 -3.16
N LYS A 124 -13.77 2.12 -2.08
CA LYS A 124 -13.87 2.90 -0.85
C LYS A 124 -12.79 2.38 0.08
N VAL A 125 -11.94 3.27 0.59
CA VAL A 125 -10.72 2.86 1.29
C VAL A 125 -10.60 3.52 2.65
N GLU A 126 -10.27 2.73 3.65
CA GLU A 126 -9.95 3.17 5.00
C GLU A 126 -8.57 2.60 5.36
N PHE A 127 -7.74 3.42 5.99
CA PHE A 127 -6.40 3.01 6.43
C PHE A 127 -6.37 2.86 7.94
N VAL A 128 -5.78 1.74 8.39
CA VAL A 128 -5.61 1.43 9.81
C VAL A 128 -4.12 1.29 10.07
N TRP A 129 -3.55 2.21 10.85
CA TRP A 129 -2.17 2.07 11.27
C TRP A 129 -2.11 1.15 12.47
N GLU A 130 -1.27 0.11 12.41
CA GLU A 130 -1.05 -0.78 13.53
C GLU A 130 0.37 -1.35 13.48
N ARG A 131 1.00 -1.44 14.65
CA ARG A 131 2.36 -1.93 14.74
C ARG A 131 2.47 -3.40 14.35
N ARG A 132 1.46 -4.19 14.72
CA ARG A 132 1.37 -5.60 14.39
C ARG A 132 -0.05 -5.95 14.01
N ASN A 133 -0.19 -6.87 13.10
CA ASN A 133 -1.49 -7.40 12.72
C ASN A 133 -1.50 -8.92 12.95
N GLU A 134 -2.63 -9.57 12.68
CA GLU A 134 -2.76 -11.01 12.90
C GLU A 134 -1.84 -11.87 12.05
N TYR A 135 -1.24 -11.31 11.00
CA TYR A 135 -0.31 -12.01 10.12
C TYR A 135 1.15 -11.69 10.41
N SER A 136 1.44 -10.81 11.36
CA SER A 136 2.80 -10.45 11.74
C SER A 136 3.48 -11.59 12.51
N LYS A 137 4.75 -11.80 12.25
CA LYS A 137 5.55 -12.81 12.92
C LYS A 137 6.49 -12.21 13.95
#